data_7a6686f0f4db2210fb35047d7b7b29e6
#
_entry.id   7a6686f0f4db2210fb35047d7b7b29e6
#
_cell.length_a   1.000
_cell.length_b   1.000
_cell.length_c   1.000
_cell.angle_alpha   90.00
_cell.angle_beta   90.00
_cell.angle_gamma   90.00
#
_symmetry.space_group_name_H-M   'P 1'
#
loop_
_entity.id
_entity.type
_entity.pdbx_description
1 polymer ?
#
loop_
_entity_poly.entity_id
_entity_poly.type
_entity_poly.pdbx_seq_one_letter_code
_entity_poly.pdbx_strand_id
1 'polypeptide(L)'
;MKQVRLLLLRHGECEGGAILRGRVDVPLSKKGWQQMSAAVESQASVCSAIYSSTSRRCADFAHAFAAELHSTAALISESRPLQAQCLSGLQEIDFGDWDGCRLDELYQQEGEHLAAYWQNPWQTPPPNGETMASFESRVNGTIDQILAAEFERLTLDSHKMGNENSAINETTDNMPATQVWVVTHGGVIRNLMARALGVERAVGFYSQLDLPVAAVVSINVLQDEQGACYWRLDWPSGRRC
;
A
#
# COMPACT_ATOMS: atom_id res chain seq x y z
N MET A 1 -12.79 9.97 -17.99
CA MET A 1 -11.62 9.39 -17.25
C MET A 1 -12.09 8.86 -15.91
N LYS A 2 -11.58 7.72 -15.44
CA LYS A 2 -11.85 7.18 -14.09
C LYS A 2 -10.65 7.42 -13.21
N GLN A 3 -10.86 7.58 -11.90
CA GLN A 3 -9.76 7.81 -10.95
C GLN A 3 -9.89 6.92 -9.74
N VAL A 4 -8.80 6.25 -9.40
CA VAL A 4 -8.61 5.51 -8.16
C VAL A 4 -7.47 6.14 -7.38
N ARG A 5 -7.73 6.47 -6.11
CA ARG A 5 -6.71 6.94 -5.17
C ARG A 5 -6.29 5.80 -4.25
N LEU A 6 -5.06 5.36 -4.40
CA LEU A 6 -4.43 4.37 -3.51
C LEU A 6 -3.84 5.09 -2.29
N LEU A 7 -4.26 4.70 -1.10
CA LEU A 7 -3.69 5.12 0.17
C LEU A 7 -2.86 3.95 0.72
N LEU A 8 -1.54 4.02 0.53
CA LEU A 8 -0.59 2.98 0.91
C LEU A 8 -0.16 3.22 2.35
N LEU A 9 -0.58 2.37 3.28
CA LEU A 9 -0.23 2.44 4.70
C LEU A 9 0.87 1.43 5.01
N ARG A 10 2.05 1.91 5.44
CA ARG A 10 3.08 1.06 6.00
C ARG A 10 2.65 0.56 7.38
N HIS A 11 2.90 -0.70 7.70
CA HIS A 11 2.68 -1.21 9.05
C HIS A 11 3.44 -0.37 10.10
N GLY A 12 2.90 -0.33 11.31
CA GLY A 12 3.49 0.32 12.49
C GLY A 12 4.66 -0.46 13.07
N GLU A 13 5.12 -0.03 14.25
CA GLU A 13 6.13 -0.75 15.02
C GLU A 13 5.66 -2.19 15.31
N CYS A 14 6.58 -3.14 15.21
CA CYS A 14 6.32 -4.56 15.44
C CYS A 14 7.03 -5.07 16.68
N GLU A 15 6.52 -6.15 17.24
CA GLU A 15 7.25 -6.93 18.25
C GLU A 15 8.56 -7.50 17.67
N GLY A 16 9.48 -7.96 18.56
CA GLY A 16 10.74 -8.60 18.17
C GLY A 16 11.93 -7.66 17.92
N GLY A 17 11.79 -6.35 18.19
CA GLY A 17 12.93 -5.42 18.18
C GLY A 17 13.47 -5.10 16.77
N ALA A 18 14.76 -4.80 16.65
CA ALA A 18 15.43 -4.38 15.41
C ALA A 18 15.92 -5.59 14.59
N ILE A 19 14.99 -6.30 13.94
CA ILE A 19 15.28 -7.41 13.03
C ILE A 19 14.95 -7.02 11.59
N LEU A 20 15.55 -7.69 10.61
CA LEU A 20 15.13 -7.60 9.22
C LEU A 20 13.83 -8.39 9.04
N ARG A 21 12.78 -7.71 8.57
CA ARG A 21 11.43 -8.30 8.48
C ARG A 21 10.95 -8.36 7.04
N GLY A 22 11.11 -9.52 6.43
CA GLY A 22 10.46 -9.87 5.18
C GLY A 22 9.24 -10.76 5.44
N ARG A 23 9.44 -12.06 5.42
CA ARG A 23 8.43 -13.09 5.60
C ARG A 23 8.19 -13.48 7.06
N VAL A 24 9.13 -13.20 7.97
CA VAL A 24 8.92 -13.47 9.39
C VAL A 24 7.65 -12.77 9.88
N ASP A 25 6.75 -13.55 10.46
CA ASP A 25 5.38 -13.10 10.75
C ASP A 25 5.20 -12.71 12.21
N VAL A 26 5.65 -11.51 12.54
CA VAL A 26 5.51 -10.90 13.87
C VAL A 26 4.30 -9.95 13.92
N PRO A 27 3.60 -9.84 15.05
CA PRO A 27 2.49 -8.92 15.21
C PRO A 27 2.98 -7.46 15.39
N LEU A 28 2.04 -6.52 15.29
CA LEU A 28 2.27 -5.14 15.72
C LEU A 28 2.49 -5.09 17.23
N SER A 29 3.36 -4.17 17.67
CA SER A 29 3.41 -3.75 19.07
C SER A 29 2.19 -2.87 19.41
N LYS A 30 1.92 -2.69 20.71
CA LYS A 30 0.89 -1.73 21.15
C LYS A 30 1.10 -0.33 20.57
N LYS A 31 2.35 0.10 20.48
CA LYS A 31 2.72 1.38 19.87
C LYS A 31 2.46 1.39 18.37
N GLY A 32 2.75 0.28 17.68
CA GLY A 32 2.47 0.13 16.26
C GLY A 32 0.97 0.27 15.93
N TRP A 33 0.11 -0.33 16.74
CA TRP A 33 -1.34 -0.15 16.63
C TRP A 33 -1.74 1.33 16.75
N GLN A 34 -1.26 2.04 17.77
CA GLN A 34 -1.54 3.47 17.98
C GLN A 34 -1.04 4.33 16.81
N GLN A 35 0.14 4.03 16.28
CA GLN A 35 0.69 4.74 15.13
C GLN A 35 -0.20 4.60 13.90
N MET A 36 -0.67 3.38 13.60
CA MET A 36 -1.52 3.13 12.44
C MET A 36 -2.91 3.73 12.62
N SER A 37 -3.52 3.63 13.81
CA SER A 37 -4.82 4.28 14.09
C SER A 37 -4.75 5.79 13.89
N ALA A 38 -3.74 6.45 14.44
CA ALA A 38 -3.55 7.89 14.23
C ALA A 38 -3.34 8.26 12.75
N ALA A 39 -2.64 7.39 11.98
CA ALA A 39 -2.40 7.62 10.56
C ALA A 39 -3.71 7.55 9.74
N VAL A 40 -4.59 6.58 10.00
CA VAL A 40 -5.87 6.48 9.27
C VAL A 40 -6.88 7.55 9.68
N GLU A 41 -6.94 7.92 10.96
CA GLU A 41 -7.78 9.02 11.47
C GLU A 41 -7.43 10.36 10.81
N SER A 42 -6.16 10.59 10.50
CA SER A 42 -5.69 11.82 9.84
C SER A 42 -6.17 11.97 8.39
N GLN A 43 -6.67 10.89 7.79
CA GLN A 43 -7.06 10.80 6.37
C GLN A 43 -8.59 10.72 6.21
N ALA A 44 -9.34 11.54 6.95
CA ALA A 44 -10.81 11.53 6.93
C ALA A 44 -11.38 11.53 5.51
N SER A 45 -11.81 10.37 5.00
CA SER A 45 -12.36 10.24 3.66
C SER A 45 -13.10 8.90 3.47
N VAL A 46 -14.00 8.87 2.49
CA VAL A 46 -14.82 7.70 2.18
C VAL A 46 -13.93 6.57 1.65
N CYS A 47 -13.79 5.50 2.43
CA CYS A 47 -13.09 4.29 2.03
C CYS A 47 -14.01 3.41 1.17
N SER A 48 -13.54 3.01 -0.01
CA SER A 48 -14.27 2.16 -0.94
C SER A 48 -13.87 0.70 -0.87
N ALA A 49 -12.60 0.42 -0.56
CA ALA A 49 -12.05 -0.92 -0.42
C ALA A 49 -10.80 -0.91 0.46
N ILE A 50 -10.53 -2.04 1.11
CA ILE A 50 -9.32 -2.26 1.91
C ILE A 50 -8.65 -3.54 1.41
N TYR A 51 -7.40 -3.42 0.99
CA TYR A 51 -6.52 -4.53 0.67
C TYR A 51 -5.36 -4.57 1.67
N SER A 52 -4.84 -5.75 1.94
CA SER A 52 -3.76 -5.92 2.89
C SER A 52 -2.77 -7.00 2.47
N SER A 53 -1.52 -6.88 2.90
CA SER A 53 -0.62 -8.01 2.99
C SER A 53 -1.20 -9.08 3.90
N THR A 54 -0.88 -10.35 3.64
CA THR A 54 -1.27 -11.50 4.49
C THR A 54 -0.47 -11.56 5.80
N SER A 55 0.62 -10.80 5.96
CA SER A 55 1.39 -10.75 7.21
C SER A 55 0.56 -10.16 8.35
N ARG A 56 0.62 -10.77 9.55
CA ARG A 56 -0.18 -10.38 10.73
C ARG A 56 -0.09 -8.90 11.05
N ARG A 57 1.10 -8.30 10.98
CA ARG A 57 1.32 -6.86 11.21
C ARG A 57 0.54 -5.93 10.28
N CYS A 58 0.05 -6.44 9.16
CA CYS A 58 -0.83 -5.72 8.23
C CYS A 58 -2.28 -6.24 8.31
N ALA A 59 -2.47 -7.56 8.24
CA ALA A 59 -3.78 -8.19 8.16
C ALA A 59 -4.63 -7.94 9.41
N ASP A 60 -4.06 -8.11 10.61
CA ASP A 60 -4.79 -7.91 11.87
C ASP A 60 -5.31 -6.47 11.96
N PHE A 61 -4.48 -5.48 11.61
CA PHE A 61 -4.90 -4.08 11.58
C PHE A 61 -5.96 -3.81 10.51
N ALA A 62 -5.77 -4.32 9.30
CA ALA A 62 -6.71 -4.10 8.19
C ALA A 62 -8.12 -4.65 8.49
N HIS A 63 -8.21 -5.81 9.14
CA HIS A 63 -9.48 -6.38 9.58
C HIS A 63 -10.16 -5.54 10.66
N ALA A 64 -9.41 -5.08 11.66
CA ALA A 64 -9.93 -4.21 12.71
C ALA A 64 -10.42 -2.86 12.13
N PHE A 65 -9.64 -2.26 11.25
CA PHE A 65 -9.97 -1.02 10.56
C PHE A 65 -11.24 -1.15 9.70
N ALA A 66 -11.38 -2.25 8.96
CA ALA A 66 -12.59 -2.53 8.19
C ALA A 66 -13.84 -2.66 9.09
N ALA A 67 -13.71 -3.33 10.23
CA ALA A 67 -14.81 -3.48 11.20
C ALA A 67 -15.22 -2.14 11.82
N GLU A 68 -14.26 -1.27 12.14
CA GLU A 68 -14.52 0.06 12.68
C GLU A 68 -15.24 0.96 11.67
N LEU A 69 -14.78 1.00 10.41
CA LEU A 69 -15.43 1.76 9.35
C LEU A 69 -16.85 1.25 9.08
N HIS A 70 -17.04 -0.07 9.10
CA HIS A 70 -18.38 -0.65 8.94
C HIS A 70 -19.32 -0.24 10.08
N SER A 71 -18.86 -0.28 11.32
CA SER A 71 -19.66 0.11 12.48
C SER A 71 -20.09 1.57 12.41
N THR A 72 -19.22 2.44 11.94
CA THR A 72 -19.48 3.88 11.76
C THR A 72 -20.46 4.12 10.59
N ALA A 73 -20.29 3.43 9.46
CA ALA A 73 -21.15 3.55 8.30
C ALA A 73 -22.57 2.99 8.54
N ALA A 74 -22.70 1.90 9.29
CA ALA A 74 -23.99 1.31 9.65
C ALA A 74 -24.88 2.24 10.48
N LEU A 75 -24.30 3.20 11.19
CA LEU A 75 -25.05 4.24 11.93
C LEU A 75 -25.67 5.29 10.99
N ILE A 76 -25.20 5.39 9.74
CA ILE A 76 -25.60 6.46 8.81
C ILE A 76 -26.41 5.92 7.63
N SER A 77 -26.16 4.68 7.20
CA SER A 77 -26.77 4.08 5.99
C SER A 77 -26.70 2.55 6.00
N GLU A 78 -27.62 1.87 5.32
CA GLU A 78 -27.56 0.42 5.03
C GLU A 78 -26.47 0.10 3.99
N SER A 79 -25.23 0.45 4.28
CA SER A 79 -24.11 0.20 3.37
C SER A 79 -23.61 -1.25 3.47
N ARG A 80 -23.13 -1.79 2.33
CA ARG A 80 -22.50 -3.11 2.27
C ARG A 80 -21.33 -3.19 3.25
N PRO A 81 -21.19 -4.29 4.03
CA PRO A 81 -20.06 -4.44 4.95
C PRO A 81 -18.73 -4.35 4.21
N LEU A 82 -17.88 -3.43 4.68
CA LEU A 82 -16.51 -3.32 4.20
C LEU A 82 -15.68 -4.45 4.82
N GLN A 83 -14.96 -5.20 4.00
CA GLN A 83 -14.08 -6.28 4.47
C GLN A 83 -12.69 -6.08 3.89
N ALA A 84 -11.65 -6.33 4.70
CA ALA A 84 -10.28 -6.32 4.24
C ALA A 84 -9.98 -7.59 3.43
N GLN A 85 -9.41 -7.42 2.23
CA GLN A 85 -8.96 -8.52 1.36
C GLN A 85 -7.44 -8.69 1.51
N CYS A 86 -7.01 -9.84 2.05
CA CYS A 86 -5.60 -10.15 2.23
C CYS A 86 -5.02 -10.83 0.99
N LEU A 87 -3.97 -10.23 0.42
CA LEU A 87 -3.32 -10.69 -0.81
C LEU A 87 -1.83 -10.95 -0.55
N SER A 88 -1.37 -12.17 -0.85
CA SER A 88 0.05 -12.56 -0.68
C SER A 88 1.00 -11.75 -1.56
N GLY A 89 0.51 -11.24 -2.69
CA GLY A 89 1.29 -10.36 -3.55
C GLY A 89 1.66 -9.01 -2.93
N LEU A 90 1.02 -8.61 -1.82
CA LEU A 90 1.37 -7.41 -1.06
C LEU A 90 2.34 -7.65 0.10
N GLN A 91 2.87 -8.87 0.26
CA GLN A 91 3.89 -9.15 1.28
C GLN A 91 5.20 -8.43 1.00
N GLU A 92 5.99 -8.20 2.06
CA GLU A 92 7.35 -7.65 1.93
C GLU A 92 8.23 -8.59 1.11
N ILE A 93 9.36 -8.08 0.62
CA ILE A 93 10.37 -8.91 -0.01
C ILE A 93 10.81 -10.02 0.94
N ASP A 94 11.04 -11.20 0.39
CA ASP A 94 11.64 -12.31 1.12
C ASP A 94 13.15 -12.07 1.25
N PHE A 95 13.63 -11.87 2.47
CA PHE A 95 15.05 -11.66 2.74
C PHE A 95 15.85 -12.98 2.87
N GLY A 96 15.22 -14.13 2.66
CA GLY A 96 15.88 -15.43 2.70
C GLY A 96 16.59 -15.68 4.03
N ASP A 97 17.88 -15.98 3.99
CA ASP A 97 18.67 -16.30 5.20
C ASP A 97 18.81 -15.11 6.17
N TRP A 98 18.56 -13.90 5.71
CA TRP A 98 18.59 -12.71 6.56
C TRP A 98 17.26 -12.42 7.27
N ASP A 99 16.18 -13.11 6.88
CA ASP A 99 14.85 -12.85 7.41
C ASP A 99 14.75 -13.24 8.89
N GLY A 100 14.32 -12.30 9.72
CA GLY A 100 14.24 -12.46 11.16
C GLY A 100 15.56 -12.24 11.92
N CYS A 101 16.69 -12.09 11.22
CA CYS A 101 17.98 -11.82 11.87
C CYS A 101 18.04 -10.41 12.44
N ARG A 102 18.77 -10.24 13.52
CA ARG A 102 19.05 -8.93 14.11
C ARG A 102 19.94 -8.12 13.18
N LEU A 103 19.60 -6.85 13.01
CA LEU A 103 20.36 -5.96 12.10
C LEU A 103 21.81 -5.79 12.54
N ASP A 104 22.08 -5.67 13.86
CA ASP A 104 23.43 -5.54 14.40
C ASP A 104 24.29 -6.79 14.15
N GLU A 105 23.71 -7.98 14.25
CA GLU A 105 24.37 -9.26 13.93
C GLU A 105 24.65 -9.39 12.44
N LEU A 106 23.68 -9.03 11.58
CA LEU A 106 23.87 -9.04 10.13
C LEU A 106 24.97 -8.10 9.67
N TYR A 107 25.08 -6.90 10.24
CA TYR A 107 26.18 -5.98 9.92
C TYR A 107 27.55 -6.52 10.34
N GLN A 108 27.61 -7.33 11.40
CA GLN A 108 28.86 -7.94 11.84
C GLN A 108 29.27 -9.16 11.00
N GLN A 109 28.30 -9.98 10.57
CA GLN A 109 28.54 -11.25 9.88
C GLN A 109 28.56 -11.11 8.36
N GLU A 110 27.69 -10.30 7.81
CA GLU A 110 27.39 -10.16 6.37
C GLU A 110 27.57 -8.70 5.88
N GLY A 111 28.33 -7.87 6.59
CA GLY A 111 28.35 -6.42 6.40
C GLY A 111 28.64 -5.98 4.97
N GLU A 112 29.57 -6.62 4.25
CA GLU A 112 29.88 -6.28 2.84
C GLU A 112 28.73 -6.65 1.91
N HIS A 113 28.15 -7.84 2.07
CA HIS A 113 27.03 -8.31 1.25
C HIS A 113 25.77 -7.48 1.54
N LEU A 114 25.48 -7.20 2.80
CA LEU A 114 24.36 -6.36 3.21
C LEU A 114 24.51 -4.92 2.69
N ALA A 115 25.70 -4.35 2.71
CA ALA A 115 25.99 -3.04 2.15
C ALA A 115 25.81 -3.01 0.62
N ALA A 116 26.28 -4.04 -0.08
CA ALA A 116 26.08 -4.18 -1.52
C ALA A 116 24.58 -4.31 -1.88
N TYR A 117 23.81 -5.08 -1.09
CA TYR A 117 22.35 -5.15 -1.24
C TYR A 117 21.70 -3.77 -1.09
N TRP A 118 22.00 -3.03 -0.04
CA TRP A 118 21.45 -1.69 0.16
C TRP A 118 21.87 -0.69 -0.92
N GLN A 119 23.06 -0.86 -1.46
CA GLN A 119 23.53 -0.01 -2.56
C GLN A 119 22.78 -0.30 -3.86
N ASN A 120 22.63 -1.60 -4.21
CA ASN A 120 21.92 -2.02 -5.42
C ASN A 120 21.25 -3.39 -5.25
N PRO A 121 20.01 -3.44 -4.75
CA PRO A 121 19.31 -4.70 -4.50
C PRO A 121 18.95 -5.46 -5.80
N TRP A 122 19.03 -4.80 -6.95
CA TRP A 122 18.83 -5.44 -8.25
C TRP A 122 19.98 -6.35 -8.65
N GLN A 123 21.19 -6.00 -8.26
CA GLN A 123 22.41 -6.77 -8.59
C GLN A 123 22.78 -7.77 -7.50
N THR A 124 22.46 -7.46 -6.27
CA THR A 124 22.85 -8.24 -5.10
C THR A 124 21.61 -8.66 -4.31
N PRO A 125 20.94 -9.79 -4.65
CA PRO A 125 19.78 -10.26 -3.89
C PRO A 125 20.21 -10.79 -2.51
N PRO A 126 19.27 -10.87 -1.54
CA PRO A 126 19.51 -11.55 -0.29
C PRO A 126 19.83 -13.04 -0.52
N PRO A 127 20.70 -13.68 0.29
CA PRO A 127 20.98 -15.11 0.16
C PRO A 127 19.72 -15.95 0.31
N ASN A 128 19.44 -16.80 -0.67
CA ASN A 128 18.23 -17.64 -0.73
C ASN A 128 16.91 -16.84 -0.66
N GLY A 129 16.96 -15.52 -0.85
CA GLY A 129 15.81 -14.64 -0.82
C GLY A 129 15.20 -14.34 -2.20
N GLU A 130 14.21 -13.46 -2.20
CA GLU A 130 13.51 -13.02 -3.40
C GLU A 130 14.36 -12.01 -4.18
N THR A 131 14.45 -12.17 -5.50
CA THR A 131 15.08 -11.14 -6.34
C THR A 131 14.17 -9.92 -6.47
N MET A 132 14.75 -8.73 -6.69
CA MET A 132 13.97 -7.51 -6.93
C MET A 132 13.06 -7.64 -8.15
N ALA A 133 13.47 -8.37 -9.19
CA ALA A 133 12.66 -8.59 -10.38
C ALA A 133 11.39 -9.42 -10.06
N SER A 134 11.52 -10.47 -9.24
CA SER A 134 10.39 -11.28 -8.78
C SER A 134 9.47 -10.48 -7.88
N PHE A 135 10.04 -9.76 -6.92
CA PHE A 135 9.33 -8.87 -6.00
C PHE A 135 8.49 -7.82 -6.77
N GLU A 136 9.13 -7.09 -7.68
CA GLU A 136 8.48 -6.06 -8.52
C GLU A 136 7.34 -6.66 -9.35
N SER A 137 7.58 -7.78 -10.02
CA SER A 137 6.57 -8.45 -10.86
C SER A 137 5.34 -8.85 -10.04
N ARG A 138 5.56 -9.44 -8.86
CA ARG A 138 4.51 -9.87 -7.94
C ARG A 138 3.70 -8.69 -7.41
N VAL A 139 4.36 -7.65 -6.94
CA VAL A 139 3.71 -6.46 -6.39
C VAL A 139 2.93 -5.72 -7.47
N ASN A 140 3.56 -5.45 -8.61
CA ASN A 140 2.92 -4.73 -9.72
C ASN A 140 1.71 -5.51 -10.26
N GLY A 141 1.84 -6.83 -10.48
CA GLY A 141 0.74 -7.66 -10.93
C GLY A 141 -0.44 -7.67 -9.96
N THR A 142 -0.17 -7.66 -8.65
CA THR A 142 -1.23 -7.58 -7.63
C THR A 142 -1.94 -6.23 -7.63
N ILE A 143 -1.19 -5.14 -7.73
CA ILE A 143 -1.79 -3.80 -7.80
C ILE A 143 -2.58 -3.60 -9.09
N ASP A 144 -2.10 -4.13 -10.22
CA ASP A 144 -2.84 -4.08 -11.48
C ASP A 144 -4.18 -4.84 -11.38
N GLN A 145 -4.23 -5.97 -10.69
CA GLN A 145 -5.48 -6.69 -10.41
C GLN A 145 -6.42 -5.87 -9.51
N ILE A 146 -5.91 -5.23 -8.46
CA ILE A 146 -6.69 -4.33 -7.60
C ILE A 146 -7.27 -3.19 -8.42
N LEU A 147 -6.45 -2.52 -9.22
CA LEU A 147 -6.90 -1.39 -10.06
C LEU A 147 -7.95 -1.82 -11.07
N ALA A 148 -7.78 -2.98 -11.73
CA ALA A 148 -8.75 -3.50 -12.67
C ALA A 148 -10.12 -3.72 -12.01
N ALA A 149 -10.15 -4.36 -10.84
CA ALA A 149 -11.38 -4.59 -10.07
C ALA A 149 -12.06 -3.26 -9.65
N GLU A 150 -11.29 -2.26 -9.21
CA GLU A 150 -11.82 -0.99 -8.78
C GLU A 150 -12.33 -0.13 -9.97
N PHE A 151 -11.65 -0.15 -11.11
CA PHE A 151 -12.12 0.53 -12.32
C PHE A 151 -13.37 -0.14 -12.91
N GLU A 152 -13.49 -1.47 -12.82
CA GLU A 152 -14.72 -2.18 -13.22
C GLU A 152 -15.88 -1.79 -12.31
N ARG A 153 -15.68 -1.74 -10.99
CA ARG A 153 -16.68 -1.31 -10.02
C ARG A 153 -17.18 0.11 -10.32
N LEU A 154 -16.28 1.05 -10.58
CA LEU A 154 -16.65 2.43 -10.98
C LEU A 154 -17.50 2.45 -12.23
N THR A 155 -17.26 1.56 -13.19
CA THR A 155 -18.06 1.45 -14.41
C THR A 155 -19.49 0.99 -14.09
N LEU A 156 -19.62 -0.04 -13.25
CA LEU A 156 -20.93 -0.59 -12.87
C LEU A 156 -21.77 0.42 -12.07
N ASP A 157 -21.13 1.16 -11.16
CA ASP A 157 -21.82 2.19 -10.36
C ASP A 157 -22.28 3.36 -11.23
N SER A 158 -21.49 3.78 -12.20
CA SER A 158 -21.88 4.83 -13.17
C SER A 158 -23.09 4.43 -14.01
N HIS A 159 -23.20 3.16 -14.42
CA HIS A 159 -24.36 2.65 -15.16
C HIS A 159 -25.64 2.58 -14.32
N LYS A 160 -25.54 2.33 -13.02
CA LYS A 160 -26.70 2.32 -12.12
C LYS A 160 -27.25 3.73 -11.89
N MET A 161 -26.37 4.70 -11.68
CA MET A 161 -26.77 6.11 -11.50
C MET A 161 -27.34 6.76 -12.77
N GLY A 162 -26.86 6.38 -13.94
CA GLY A 162 -27.37 6.88 -15.24
C GLY A 162 -28.81 6.46 -15.57
N ASN A 163 -29.34 5.43 -14.90
CA ASN A 163 -30.71 4.97 -15.12
C ASN A 163 -31.77 5.68 -14.23
N GLU A 164 -31.34 6.42 -13.20
CA GLU A 164 -32.25 7.04 -12.23
C GLU A 164 -32.40 8.56 -12.35
N ASN A 165 -31.51 9.28 -13.06
CA ASN A 165 -31.63 10.75 -13.19
C ASN A 165 -31.15 11.29 -14.53
N SER A 166 -32.10 11.54 -15.40
CA SER A 166 -31.95 12.26 -16.68
C SER A 166 -32.14 13.77 -16.51
N ALA A 167 -31.46 14.42 -15.60
CA ALA A 167 -31.44 15.90 -15.58
C ALA A 167 -30.53 16.48 -14.50
N ILE A 168 -29.25 16.40 -14.66
CA ILE A 168 -28.31 17.42 -14.10
C ILE A 168 -27.05 17.36 -14.96
N ASN A 169 -26.81 18.38 -15.78
CA ASN A 169 -25.53 18.69 -16.41
C ASN A 169 -24.57 19.16 -15.32
N GLU A 170 -23.88 18.26 -14.64
CA GLU A 170 -22.72 18.62 -13.83
C GLU A 170 -21.45 18.16 -14.54
N THR A 171 -20.57 19.10 -14.73
CA THR A 171 -19.22 18.96 -15.27
C THR A 171 -18.50 17.77 -14.64
N THR A 172 -18.02 16.87 -15.47
CA THR A 172 -17.36 15.60 -15.15
C THR A 172 -16.05 15.74 -14.32
N ASP A 173 -15.70 16.94 -13.89
CA ASP A 173 -14.43 17.23 -13.20
C ASP A 173 -14.45 17.04 -11.68
N ASN A 174 -15.59 16.65 -11.07
CA ASN A 174 -15.71 16.64 -9.61
C ASN A 174 -16.29 15.34 -9.00
N MET A 175 -16.17 14.20 -9.68
CA MET A 175 -16.48 12.92 -9.05
C MET A 175 -15.43 12.64 -7.96
N PRO A 176 -15.85 12.38 -6.71
CA PRO A 176 -14.89 12.05 -5.65
C PRO A 176 -14.13 10.78 -6.05
N ALA A 177 -12.80 10.89 -6.05
CA ALA A 177 -11.93 9.76 -6.37
C ALA A 177 -12.27 8.59 -5.45
N THR A 178 -12.47 7.41 -6.04
CA THR A 178 -12.59 6.17 -5.27
C THR A 178 -11.32 5.95 -4.45
N GLN A 179 -11.45 5.85 -3.13
CA GLN A 179 -10.31 5.68 -2.23
C GLN A 179 -10.16 4.24 -1.79
N VAL A 180 -8.98 3.71 -2.04
CA VAL A 180 -8.60 2.33 -1.76
C VAL A 180 -7.43 2.30 -0.79
N TRP A 181 -7.61 1.70 0.37
CA TRP A 181 -6.52 1.48 1.31
C TRP A 181 -5.75 0.21 0.99
N VAL A 182 -4.43 0.30 1.07
CA VAL A 182 -3.52 -0.84 0.92
C VAL A 182 -2.58 -0.88 2.11
N VAL A 183 -2.84 -1.79 3.06
CA VAL A 183 -2.02 -1.96 4.26
C VAL A 183 -0.87 -2.92 3.95
N THR A 184 0.36 -2.44 3.98
CA THR A 184 1.51 -3.17 3.47
C THR A 184 2.84 -2.76 4.12
N HIS A 185 3.95 -2.88 3.41
CA HIS A 185 5.33 -2.81 3.89
C HIS A 185 6.14 -1.72 3.19
N GLY A 186 7.30 -1.43 3.76
CA GLY A 186 8.18 -0.38 3.25
C GLY A 186 8.70 -0.63 1.84
N GLY A 187 9.11 -1.86 1.52
CA GLY A 187 9.59 -2.24 0.19
C GLY A 187 8.49 -2.14 -0.87
N VAL A 188 7.28 -2.64 -0.55
CA VAL A 188 6.12 -2.56 -1.45
C VAL A 188 5.77 -1.11 -1.77
N ILE A 189 5.72 -0.24 -0.76
CA ILE A 189 5.40 1.19 -0.97
C ILE A 189 6.48 1.86 -1.83
N ARG A 190 7.78 1.61 -1.55
CA ARG A 190 8.86 2.15 -2.38
C ARG A 190 8.79 1.68 -3.83
N ASN A 191 8.46 0.40 -4.06
CA ASN A 191 8.24 -0.12 -5.41
C ASN A 191 7.14 0.65 -6.15
N LEU A 192 6.01 0.89 -5.52
CA LEU A 192 4.90 1.61 -6.12
C LEU A 192 5.19 3.11 -6.31
N MET A 193 5.95 3.72 -5.41
CA MET A 193 6.46 5.09 -5.59
C MET A 193 7.43 5.17 -6.77
N ALA A 194 8.36 4.21 -6.89
CA ALA A 194 9.28 4.14 -8.01
C ALA A 194 8.54 4.01 -9.35
N ARG A 195 7.53 3.14 -9.40
CA ARG A 195 6.64 2.98 -10.57
C ARG A 195 5.91 4.28 -10.92
N ALA A 196 5.34 4.97 -9.93
CA ALA A 196 4.63 6.22 -10.15
C ALA A 196 5.52 7.36 -10.67
N LEU A 197 6.81 7.30 -10.36
CA LEU A 197 7.81 8.31 -10.76
C LEU A 197 8.62 7.90 -12.01
N GLY A 198 8.51 6.64 -12.47
CA GLY A 198 9.32 6.11 -13.58
C GLY A 198 10.80 5.97 -13.21
N VAL A 199 11.10 5.60 -11.95
CA VAL A 199 12.48 5.50 -11.41
C VAL A 199 12.78 4.13 -10.79
N GLU A 200 12.15 3.08 -11.27
CA GLU A 200 12.23 1.73 -10.70
C GLU A 200 13.66 1.19 -10.61
N ARG A 201 14.53 1.62 -11.51
CA ARG A 201 15.95 1.20 -11.58
C ARG A 201 16.92 2.21 -10.99
N ALA A 202 16.44 3.29 -10.38
CA ALA A 202 17.31 4.31 -9.81
C ALA A 202 18.10 3.75 -8.62
N VAL A 203 19.41 3.83 -8.72
CA VAL A 203 20.33 3.41 -7.65
C VAL A 203 20.07 4.25 -6.40
N GLY A 204 19.96 3.60 -5.26
CA GLY A 204 19.74 4.25 -3.97
C GLY A 204 18.28 4.60 -3.66
N PHE A 205 17.34 4.51 -4.60
CA PHE A 205 15.94 4.85 -4.33
C PHE A 205 15.36 4.04 -3.15
N TYR A 206 15.64 2.74 -3.11
CA TYR A 206 15.12 1.86 -2.06
C TYR A 206 15.79 2.05 -0.69
N SER A 207 17.05 2.48 -0.65
CA SER A 207 17.82 2.65 0.58
C SER A 207 17.86 4.09 1.10
N GLN A 208 17.77 5.09 0.21
CA GLN A 208 17.91 6.50 0.59
C GLN A 208 16.57 7.18 0.88
N LEU A 209 15.44 6.59 0.44
CA LEU A 209 14.14 7.12 0.76
C LEU A 209 13.74 6.68 2.18
N ASP A 210 13.76 7.62 3.14
CA ASP A 210 13.21 7.39 4.46
C ASP A 210 11.69 7.33 4.40
N LEU A 211 11.15 6.18 4.79
CA LEU A 211 9.70 5.95 4.89
C LEU A 211 9.40 5.47 6.30
N PRO A 212 8.94 6.34 7.20
CA PRO A 212 8.69 5.97 8.59
C PRO A 212 7.60 4.90 8.73
N VAL A 213 7.58 4.19 9.86
CA VAL A 213 6.48 3.28 10.21
C VAL A 213 5.16 4.05 10.27
N ALA A 214 4.06 3.41 9.90
CA ALA A 214 2.74 4.00 9.77
C ALA A 214 2.64 5.20 8.79
N ALA A 215 3.64 5.41 7.92
CA ALA A 215 3.52 6.40 6.85
C ALA A 215 2.38 6.05 5.90
N VAL A 216 1.64 7.08 5.48
CA VAL A 216 0.64 6.99 4.41
C VAL A 216 1.18 7.68 3.17
N VAL A 217 1.23 6.95 2.06
CA VAL A 217 1.61 7.47 0.74
C VAL A 217 0.39 7.42 -0.16
N SER A 218 0.06 8.54 -0.81
CA SER A 218 -1.07 8.64 -1.73
C SER A 218 -0.59 8.60 -3.18
N ILE A 219 -1.17 7.71 -3.96
CA ILE A 219 -0.94 7.61 -5.41
C ILE A 219 -2.30 7.68 -6.12
N ASN A 220 -2.47 8.64 -7.03
CA ASN A 220 -3.61 8.69 -7.92
C ASN A 220 -3.30 7.93 -9.20
N VAL A 221 -4.21 7.05 -9.59
CA VAL A 221 -4.17 6.35 -10.88
C VAL A 221 -5.40 6.75 -11.68
N LEU A 222 -5.16 7.36 -12.83
CA LEU A 222 -6.21 7.75 -13.78
C LEU A 222 -6.23 6.77 -14.93
N GLN A 223 -7.42 6.32 -15.33
CA GLN A 223 -7.61 5.45 -16.50
C GLN A 223 -8.37 6.24 -17.57
N ASP A 224 -7.81 6.28 -18.79
CA ASP A 224 -8.50 6.89 -19.94
C ASP A 224 -9.54 5.93 -20.57
N GLU A 225 -10.17 6.37 -21.65
CA GLU A 225 -11.19 5.60 -22.36
C GLU A 225 -10.61 4.40 -23.13
N GLN A 226 -9.32 4.41 -23.42
CA GLN A 226 -8.58 3.33 -24.06
C GLN A 226 -8.05 2.31 -23.04
N GLY A 227 -8.20 2.58 -21.73
CA GLY A 227 -7.75 1.74 -20.63
C GLY A 227 -6.29 2.00 -20.21
N ALA A 228 -5.61 3.00 -20.77
CA ALA A 228 -4.26 3.36 -20.34
C ALA A 228 -4.30 4.04 -18.96
N CYS A 229 -3.34 3.65 -18.11
CA CYS A 229 -3.24 4.14 -16.74
C CYS A 229 -2.11 5.14 -16.56
N TYR A 230 -2.42 6.28 -15.96
CA TYR A 230 -1.48 7.35 -15.64
C TYR A 230 -1.32 7.46 -14.14
N TRP A 231 -0.10 7.33 -13.64
CA TRP A 231 0.24 7.30 -12.24
C TRP A 231 0.74 8.66 -11.77
N ARG A 232 0.29 9.10 -10.61
CA ARG A 232 0.73 10.36 -10.00
C ARG A 232 0.92 10.16 -8.51
N LEU A 233 2.14 10.35 -8.03
CA LEU A 233 2.45 10.40 -6.61
C LEU A 233 1.99 11.75 -6.04
N ASP A 234 1.14 11.71 -5.02
CA ASP A 234 0.70 12.93 -4.33
C ASP A 234 1.70 13.30 -3.24
N TRP A 235 2.13 14.53 -3.27
CA TRP A 235 2.88 15.10 -2.15
C TRP A 235 1.89 15.41 -1.02
N PRO A 236 2.20 15.04 0.26
CA PRO A 236 1.33 15.39 1.38
C PRO A 236 1.11 16.91 1.39
N SER A 237 -0.12 17.34 1.18
CA SER A 237 -0.46 18.74 1.34
C SER A 237 -0.25 19.08 2.81
N GLY A 238 0.76 19.90 3.11
CA GLY A 238 0.93 20.48 4.45
C GLY A 238 -0.38 21.09 4.89
N ARG A 239 -0.78 20.91 6.16
CA ARG A 239 -1.90 21.65 6.71
C ARG A 239 -1.61 23.12 6.38
N ARG A 240 -2.49 23.77 5.64
CA ARG A 240 -2.45 25.23 5.56
C ARG A 240 -2.67 25.72 7.01
N CYS A 241 -1.61 26.27 7.57
CA CYS A 241 -1.67 26.97 8.85
C CYS A 241 -2.60 28.17 8.72
#